data_30a6c0d14caf3accb0baeacbe8a644d0
#
_entry.id   30a6c0d14caf3accb0baeacbe8a644d0
#
_cell.length_a   1.000
_cell.length_b   1.000
_cell.length_c   1.000
_cell.angle_alpha   90.00
_cell.angle_beta   90.00
_cell.angle_gamma   90.00
#
_symmetry.space_group_name_H-M   'P 1'
#
loop_
_entity.id
_entity.type
_entity.pdbx_description
1 polymer ?
#
loop_
_entity_poly.entity_id
_entity_poly.type
_entity_poly.pdbx_seq_one_letter_code
_entity_poly.pdbx_strand_id
1 'polypeptide(L)'
;MIAKYLTKFPFFRRRIAHDIKFNHFSSLGISIPVKNGFWAPIPRYDACDSFSEIFIQDEYKDIIPDITFNRIIDMGANYGYFTIWLQSLQPKQNLNSLLIEPSRNCIQALTELARDSGYSNCLQVENGCIGNPAESNMDFYERPFMASSIFRNSSEESTYKVKILDENEILSKSPPPYDLIKCDIEGSEWELLCHYPKVISQCQYLLIEWHSWHSGGRGISQIEDKLKNLNFEISNRSAAQLATGREGKVGMILAKNLLY
;
A
#
# COMPACT_ATOMS: atom_id res chain seq x y z
N MET A 1 8.09 -37.47 0.96
CA MET A 1 6.88 -38.26 0.57
C MET A 1 5.75 -38.12 1.60
N ILE A 2 6.02 -38.12 2.90
CA ILE A 2 5.02 -37.99 3.98
C ILE A 2 4.25 -36.66 3.92
N ALA A 3 4.92 -35.53 3.66
CA ALA A 3 4.29 -34.17 3.59
C ALA A 3 3.15 -34.11 2.57
N LYS A 4 3.28 -34.80 1.44
CA LYS A 4 2.26 -34.82 0.35
C LYS A 4 0.96 -35.55 0.75
N TYR A 5 1.01 -36.42 1.77
CA TYR A 5 -0.16 -37.12 2.31
C TYR A 5 -0.81 -36.33 3.45
N LEU A 6 -0.02 -35.68 4.29
CA LEU A 6 -0.51 -34.89 5.42
C LEU A 6 -1.29 -33.64 4.96
N THR A 7 -0.92 -33.06 3.82
CA THR A 7 -1.62 -31.90 3.25
C THR A 7 -3.03 -32.21 2.69
N LYS A 8 -3.39 -33.49 2.58
CA LYS A 8 -4.77 -33.88 2.19
C LYS A 8 -5.80 -33.71 3.30
N PHE A 9 -5.38 -33.58 4.55
CA PHE A 9 -6.28 -33.41 5.68
C PHE A 9 -6.38 -31.93 6.08
N PRO A 10 -7.57 -31.30 6.10
CA PRO A 10 -7.75 -29.86 6.38
C PRO A 10 -7.14 -29.44 7.74
N PHE A 11 -7.21 -30.29 8.74
CA PHE A 11 -6.64 -30.04 10.08
C PHE A 11 -5.12 -29.95 10.04
N PHE A 12 -4.45 -30.87 9.34
CA PHE A 12 -2.98 -30.86 9.20
C PHE A 12 -2.52 -29.70 8.31
N ARG A 13 -3.29 -29.35 7.26
CA ARG A 13 -2.99 -28.16 6.44
C ARG A 13 -2.98 -26.89 7.28
N ARG A 14 -4.00 -26.71 8.13
CA ARG A 14 -4.08 -25.55 9.03
C ARG A 14 -2.95 -25.53 10.04
N ARG A 15 -2.59 -26.68 10.63
CA ARG A 15 -1.52 -26.78 11.62
C ARG A 15 -0.14 -26.61 11.00
N ILE A 16 0.13 -27.24 9.85
CA ILE A 16 1.38 -27.03 9.10
C ILE A 16 1.47 -25.60 8.60
N ALA A 17 0.40 -25.01 8.08
CA ALA A 17 0.38 -23.60 7.72
C ALA A 17 0.63 -22.70 8.93
N HIS A 18 0.05 -23.01 10.10
CA HIS A 18 0.27 -22.27 11.33
C HIS A 18 1.72 -22.42 11.83
N ASP A 19 2.29 -23.63 11.85
CA ASP A 19 3.67 -23.86 12.31
C ASP A 19 4.72 -23.29 11.34
N ILE A 20 4.45 -23.37 10.04
CA ILE A 20 5.22 -22.66 9.01
C ILE A 20 5.08 -21.15 9.23
N LYS A 21 3.88 -20.68 9.54
CA LYS A 21 3.54 -19.28 9.76
C LYS A 21 4.31 -18.66 10.94
N PHE A 22 4.44 -19.36 12.05
CA PHE A 22 4.94 -18.76 13.28
C PHE A 22 6.37 -19.14 13.67
N ASN A 23 6.93 -20.25 13.17
CA ASN A 23 8.17 -20.81 13.72
C ASN A 23 9.35 -20.94 12.77
N HIS A 24 9.19 -20.90 11.45
CA HIS A 24 10.28 -21.31 10.54
C HIS A 24 10.66 -20.32 9.44
N PHE A 25 9.88 -19.29 9.13
CA PHE A 25 10.19 -18.43 8.00
C PHE A 25 10.06 -16.93 8.32
N SER A 26 10.96 -16.42 9.14
CA SER A 26 11.16 -14.98 9.27
C SER A 26 11.67 -14.36 7.95
N SER A 27 12.37 -15.13 7.13
CA SER A 27 12.74 -14.75 5.76
C SER A 27 12.44 -15.91 4.80
N LEU A 28 11.60 -15.68 3.80
CA LEU A 28 11.34 -16.66 2.74
C LEU A 28 12.34 -16.54 1.60
N GLY A 29 12.71 -15.31 1.23
CA GLY A 29 13.70 -15.04 0.19
C GLY A 29 13.35 -15.70 -1.16
N ILE A 30 12.06 -15.89 -1.46
CA ILE A 30 11.56 -16.44 -2.71
C ILE A 30 10.98 -15.37 -3.59
N SER A 31 10.94 -15.60 -4.90
CA SER A 31 10.20 -14.78 -5.85
C SER A 31 9.20 -15.64 -6.61
N ILE A 32 8.00 -15.09 -6.80
CA ILE A 32 6.90 -15.76 -7.50
C ILE A 32 6.68 -15.08 -8.84
N PRO A 33 6.60 -15.84 -9.94
CA PRO A 33 6.27 -15.27 -11.25
C PRO A 33 4.84 -14.74 -11.22
N VAL A 34 4.67 -13.52 -11.71
CA VAL A 34 3.39 -12.86 -11.89
C VAL A 34 3.13 -12.60 -13.38
N LYS A 35 2.17 -11.75 -13.73
CA LYS A 35 1.79 -11.52 -15.13
C LYS A 35 2.96 -10.97 -15.96
N ASN A 36 2.99 -11.31 -17.24
CA ASN A 36 3.87 -10.74 -18.27
C ASN A 36 5.39 -10.80 -17.98
N GLY A 37 5.82 -11.84 -17.28
CA GLY A 37 7.25 -12.10 -17.03
C GLY A 37 7.85 -11.33 -15.85
N PHE A 38 7.04 -10.60 -15.10
CA PHE A 38 7.45 -9.97 -13.85
C PHE A 38 7.51 -10.98 -12.71
N TRP A 39 8.26 -10.64 -11.68
CA TRP A 39 8.45 -11.45 -10.48
C TRP A 39 8.16 -10.62 -9.25
N ALA A 40 7.36 -11.12 -8.33
CA ALA A 40 7.11 -10.51 -7.04
C ALA A 40 7.93 -11.21 -5.97
N PRO A 41 8.85 -10.51 -5.27
CA PRO A 41 9.61 -11.08 -4.18
C PRO A 41 8.71 -11.28 -2.96
N ILE A 42 8.86 -12.40 -2.27
CA ILE A 42 8.27 -12.65 -0.95
C ILE A 42 9.44 -12.77 0.03
N PRO A 43 9.92 -11.65 0.58
CA PRO A 43 11.09 -11.63 1.45
C PRO A 43 10.79 -12.26 2.79
N ARG A 44 9.55 -12.11 3.27
CA ARG A 44 9.09 -12.55 4.59
C ARG A 44 7.72 -13.18 4.48
N TYR A 45 7.35 -13.94 5.50
CA TYR A 45 6.05 -14.59 5.55
C TYR A 45 4.87 -13.60 5.57
N ASP A 46 5.00 -12.48 6.29
CA ASP A 46 3.97 -11.44 6.41
C ASP A 46 3.67 -10.72 5.07
N ALA A 47 4.54 -10.84 4.09
CA ALA A 47 4.31 -10.40 2.72
C ALA A 47 3.28 -11.26 1.95
N CYS A 48 2.99 -12.48 2.42
CA CYS A 48 2.09 -13.39 1.73
C CYS A 48 0.63 -12.90 1.68
N ASP A 49 0.19 -12.19 2.71
CA ASP A 49 -1.19 -11.71 2.76
C ASP A 49 -1.38 -10.61 1.69
N SER A 50 -0.53 -9.59 1.66
CA SER A 50 -0.55 -8.55 0.62
C SER A 50 -0.34 -9.11 -0.80
N PHE A 51 0.56 -10.10 -0.96
CA PHE A 51 0.70 -10.82 -2.23
C PHE A 51 -0.61 -11.49 -2.65
N SER A 52 -1.29 -12.16 -1.72
CA SER A 52 -2.55 -12.86 -2.00
C SER A 52 -3.66 -11.89 -2.40
N GLU A 53 -3.82 -10.77 -1.71
CA GLU A 53 -4.83 -9.77 -2.02
C GLU A 53 -4.63 -9.18 -3.41
N ILE A 54 -3.41 -8.81 -3.75
CA ILE A 54 -3.11 -8.11 -4.99
C ILE A 54 -3.04 -9.05 -6.20
N PHE A 55 -2.36 -10.22 -6.09
CA PHE A 55 -2.09 -11.07 -7.25
C PHE A 55 -3.04 -12.27 -7.40
N ILE A 56 -3.66 -12.74 -6.30
CA ILE A 56 -4.56 -13.90 -6.33
C ILE A 56 -6.01 -13.45 -6.33
N GLN A 57 -6.36 -12.47 -5.48
CA GLN A 57 -7.73 -11.93 -5.39
C GLN A 57 -7.98 -10.84 -6.43
N ASP A 58 -6.93 -10.29 -7.05
CA ASP A 58 -6.98 -9.25 -8.08
C ASP A 58 -7.74 -8.00 -7.59
N GLU A 59 -7.49 -7.60 -6.32
CA GLU A 59 -8.27 -6.62 -5.55
C GLU A 59 -8.48 -5.28 -6.27
N TYR A 60 -7.47 -4.82 -7.00
CA TYR A 60 -7.51 -3.54 -7.72
C TYR A 60 -8.11 -3.61 -9.12
N LYS A 61 -8.37 -4.81 -9.65
CA LYS A 61 -8.74 -5.02 -11.05
C LYS A 61 -10.00 -4.27 -11.47
N ASP A 62 -11.02 -4.28 -10.62
CA ASP A 62 -12.31 -3.66 -10.92
C ASP A 62 -12.37 -2.19 -10.48
N ILE A 63 -11.33 -1.69 -9.80
CA ILE A 63 -11.25 -0.32 -9.28
C ILE A 63 -10.44 0.57 -10.21
N ILE A 64 -9.26 0.11 -10.65
CA ILE A 64 -8.35 0.87 -11.51
C ILE A 64 -8.86 0.86 -12.95
N PRO A 65 -8.89 2.02 -13.64
CA PRO A 65 -9.30 2.09 -15.04
C PRO A 65 -8.28 1.41 -15.96
N ASP A 66 -8.77 0.84 -17.05
CA ASP A 66 -7.92 0.22 -18.09
C ASP A 66 -7.27 1.31 -18.98
N ILE A 67 -6.31 2.01 -18.39
CA ILE A 67 -5.49 3.04 -19.05
C ILE A 67 -4.02 2.79 -18.74
N THR A 68 -3.14 3.46 -19.50
CA THR A 68 -1.70 3.39 -19.25
C THR A 68 -1.29 4.45 -18.22
N PHE A 69 -0.49 4.04 -17.24
CA PHE A 69 0.10 4.91 -16.23
C PHE A 69 1.61 5.04 -16.49
N ASN A 70 2.14 6.25 -16.41
CA ASN A 70 3.57 6.53 -16.61
C ASN A 70 4.26 6.98 -15.32
N ARG A 71 3.52 7.67 -14.45
CA ARG A 71 4.03 8.17 -13.19
C ARG A 71 3.02 8.05 -12.08
N ILE A 72 3.44 7.39 -11.00
CA ILE A 72 2.59 7.19 -9.81
C ILE A 72 3.32 7.54 -8.52
N ILE A 73 2.53 7.79 -7.49
CA ILE A 73 2.99 7.74 -6.09
C ILE A 73 2.21 6.64 -5.39
N ASP A 74 2.92 5.74 -4.70
CA ASP A 74 2.36 4.65 -3.90
C ASP A 74 2.64 4.95 -2.42
N MET A 75 1.64 5.51 -1.73
CA MET A 75 1.71 5.86 -0.31
C MET A 75 1.17 4.69 0.52
N GLY A 76 2.01 4.17 1.42
CA GLY A 76 1.82 2.88 2.07
C GLY A 76 2.15 1.74 1.09
N ALA A 77 3.37 1.81 0.52
CA ALA A 77 3.77 0.89 -0.54
C ALA A 77 3.96 -0.56 -0.05
N ASN A 78 4.10 -0.77 1.26
CA ASN A 78 4.32 -2.09 1.85
C ASN A 78 5.50 -2.80 1.16
N TYR A 79 5.29 -3.95 0.53
CA TYR A 79 6.31 -4.69 -0.24
C TYR A 79 6.36 -4.29 -1.73
N GLY A 80 5.65 -3.23 -2.15
CA GLY A 80 5.62 -2.71 -3.51
C GLY A 80 4.74 -3.51 -4.48
N TYR A 81 3.88 -4.39 -3.98
CA TYR A 81 3.10 -5.30 -4.81
C TYR A 81 2.08 -4.59 -5.68
N PHE A 82 1.46 -3.50 -5.22
CA PHE A 82 0.60 -2.68 -6.07
C PHE A 82 1.37 -2.14 -7.28
N THR A 83 2.54 -1.57 -7.06
CA THR A 83 3.38 -1.06 -8.14
C THR A 83 3.83 -2.16 -9.11
N ILE A 84 4.26 -3.34 -8.61
CA ILE A 84 4.61 -4.50 -9.44
C ILE A 84 3.39 -4.99 -10.24
N TRP A 85 2.23 -5.08 -9.61
CA TRP A 85 0.98 -5.49 -10.25
C TRP A 85 0.64 -4.54 -11.40
N LEU A 86 0.63 -3.23 -11.14
CA LEU A 86 0.32 -2.21 -12.13
C LEU A 86 1.32 -2.25 -13.30
N GLN A 87 2.63 -2.34 -13.02
CA GLN A 87 3.66 -2.49 -14.04
C GLN A 87 3.47 -3.77 -14.87
N SER A 88 3.04 -4.87 -14.24
CA SER A 88 2.79 -6.14 -14.93
C SER A 88 1.61 -6.08 -15.91
N LEU A 89 0.68 -5.16 -15.73
CA LEU A 89 -0.42 -4.95 -16.68
C LEU A 89 0.04 -4.20 -17.96
N GLN A 90 1.13 -3.45 -17.86
CA GLN A 90 1.65 -2.61 -18.93
C GLN A 90 3.16 -2.87 -19.19
N PRO A 91 3.57 -4.08 -19.59
CA PRO A 91 4.97 -4.52 -19.59
C PRO A 91 5.89 -3.77 -20.57
N LYS A 92 5.31 -3.05 -21.51
CA LYS A 92 6.06 -2.25 -22.52
C LYS A 92 6.30 -0.80 -22.10
N GLN A 93 5.72 -0.38 -20.99
CA GLN A 93 5.84 0.98 -20.46
C GLN A 93 6.70 0.98 -19.20
N ASN A 94 7.49 2.03 -19.02
CA ASN A 94 8.23 2.24 -17.78
C ASN A 94 7.33 3.02 -16.82
N LEU A 95 6.94 2.41 -15.73
CA LEU A 95 6.15 3.03 -14.68
C LEU A 95 7.08 3.70 -13.66
N ASN A 96 7.25 5.02 -13.77
CA ASN A 96 8.02 5.78 -12.77
C ASN A 96 7.21 5.88 -11.48
N SER A 97 7.73 5.32 -10.39
CA SER A 97 7.00 5.21 -9.14
C SER A 97 7.82 5.74 -7.97
N LEU A 98 7.21 6.62 -7.17
CA LEU A 98 7.71 6.97 -5.84
C LEU A 98 6.94 6.14 -4.81
N LEU A 99 7.64 5.26 -4.11
CA LEU A 99 7.12 4.39 -3.07
C LEU A 99 7.45 5.00 -1.71
N ILE A 100 6.42 5.35 -0.93
CA ILE A 100 6.56 5.91 0.41
C ILE A 100 6.09 4.86 1.41
N GLU A 101 6.99 4.48 2.33
CA GLU A 101 6.72 3.42 3.29
C GLU A 101 7.40 3.69 4.64
N PRO A 102 6.68 3.66 5.76
CA PRO A 102 7.26 3.84 7.09
C PRO A 102 7.90 2.58 7.68
N SER A 103 7.44 1.37 7.33
CA SER A 103 7.93 0.12 7.92
C SER A 103 9.37 -0.18 7.54
N ARG A 104 10.23 -0.36 8.55
CA ARG A 104 11.64 -0.73 8.34
C ARG A 104 11.81 -2.09 7.66
N ASN A 105 10.91 -3.01 7.93
CA ASN A 105 10.92 -4.33 7.30
C ASN A 105 10.60 -4.24 5.82
N CYS A 106 9.60 -3.43 5.44
CA CYS A 106 9.21 -3.23 4.05
C CYS A 106 10.26 -2.40 3.29
N ILE A 107 10.84 -1.37 3.90
CA ILE A 107 11.86 -0.51 3.28
C ILE A 107 13.09 -1.29 2.83
N GLN A 108 13.54 -2.27 3.62
CA GLN A 108 14.65 -3.11 3.19
C GLN A 108 14.30 -3.84 1.89
N ALA A 109 13.14 -4.50 1.85
CA ALA A 109 12.69 -5.24 0.68
C ALA A 109 12.45 -4.33 -0.53
N LEU A 110 11.84 -3.15 -0.34
CA LEU A 110 11.65 -2.15 -1.40
C LEU A 110 12.97 -1.62 -1.94
N THR A 111 13.97 -1.41 -1.08
CA THR A 111 15.30 -0.96 -1.51
C THR A 111 16.00 -2.04 -2.34
N GLU A 112 15.84 -3.31 -1.98
CA GLU A 112 16.35 -4.44 -2.76
C GLU A 112 15.62 -4.53 -4.12
N LEU A 113 14.30 -4.40 -4.14
CA LEU A 113 13.49 -4.37 -5.36
C LEU A 113 13.90 -3.23 -6.30
N ALA A 114 14.13 -2.02 -5.78
CA ALA A 114 14.55 -0.87 -6.57
C ALA A 114 15.97 -1.01 -7.16
N ARG A 115 16.78 -1.93 -6.64
CA ARG A 115 18.10 -2.27 -7.21
C ARG A 115 18.05 -3.38 -8.24
N ASP A 116 16.94 -4.12 -8.31
CA ASP A 116 16.73 -5.16 -9.32
C ASP A 116 16.77 -4.54 -10.73
N SER A 117 17.43 -5.20 -11.66
CA SER A 117 17.64 -4.69 -13.03
C SER A 117 16.33 -4.43 -13.79
N GLY A 118 15.25 -5.11 -13.40
CA GLY A 118 13.91 -4.90 -13.98
C GLY A 118 13.23 -3.61 -13.52
N TYR A 119 13.67 -3.03 -12.39
CA TYR A 119 13.00 -1.90 -11.74
C TYR A 119 13.93 -0.69 -11.46
N SER A 120 15.26 -0.86 -11.56
CA SER A 120 16.26 0.09 -11.04
C SER A 120 16.16 1.52 -11.58
N ASN A 121 15.56 1.72 -12.75
CA ASN A 121 15.41 3.05 -13.36
C ASN A 121 14.02 3.66 -13.16
N CYS A 122 13.10 2.95 -12.50
CA CYS A 122 11.70 3.33 -12.41
C CYS A 122 11.19 3.49 -10.98
N LEU A 123 11.85 2.86 -10.00
CA LEU A 123 11.43 2.89 -8.61
C LEU A 123 12.33 3.79 -7.78
N GLN A 124 11.71 4.74 -7.10
CA GLN A 124 12.31 5.51 -6.03
C GLN A 124 11.62 5.15 -4.71
N VAL A 125 12.40 4.90 -3.66
CA VAL A 125 11.89 4.45 -2.36
C VAL A 125 12.24 5.49 -1.30
N GLU A 126 11.23 5.90 -0.53
CA GLU A 126 11.37 6.85 0.56
C GLU A 126 10.87 6.26 1.87
N ASN A 127 11.73 6.26 2.89
CA ASN A 127 11.32 5.89 4.23
C ASN A 127 10.69 7.08 4.94
N GLY A 128 9.39 7.07 5.05
CA GLY A 128 8.60 8.13 5.65
C GLY A 128 7.13 7.81 5.71
N CYS A 129 6.37 8.67 6.32
CA CYS A 129 4.91 8.56 6.41
C CYS A 129 4.23 9.87 6.00
N ILE A 130 2.94 9.76 5.77
CA ILE A 130 2.02 10.88 5.56
C ILE A 130 1.36 11.21 6.91
N GLY A 131 1.36 12.47 7.28
CA GLY A 131 0.83 12.92 8.55
C GLY A 131 0.67 14.43 8.58
N ASN A 132 0.50 15.02 9.77
CA ASN A 132 0.48 16.47 9.91
C ASN A 132 1.91 17.04 9.78
N PRO A 133 2.23 17.82 8.73
CA PRO A 133 3.59 18.33 8.51
C PRO A 133 4.03 19.41 9.51
N ALA A 134 3.16 19.86 10.42
CA ALA A 134 3.57 20.66 11.57
C ALA A 134 4.45 19.85 12.55
N GLU A 135 4.39 18.53 12.48
CA GLU A 135 5.23 17.59 13.20
C GLU A 135 6.32 17.07 12.24
N SER A 136 7.57 16.97 12.71
CA SER A 136 8.68 16.46 11.87
C SER A 136 8.68 14.95 11.81
N ASN A 137 8.22 14.29 12.86
CA ASN A 137 8.21 12.83 13.00
C ASN A 137 6.98 12.40 13.79
N MET A 138 6.57 11.17 13.58
CA MET A 138 5.53 10.54 14.38
C MET A 138 5.93 9.14 14.83
N ASP A 139 5.24 8.65 15.86
CA ASP A 139 5.41 7.29 16.32
C ASP A 139 4.76 6.33 15.33
N PHE A 140 5.51 5.33 14.88
CA PHE A 140 5.02 4.28 14.02
C PHE A 140 5.05 2.95 14.79
N TYR A 141 3.93 2.26 14.77
CA TYR A 141 3.70 0.99 15.45
C TYR A 141 3.79 -0.14 14.45
N GLU A 142 4.93 -0.81 14.43
CA GLU A 142 5.17 -1.92 13.51
C GLU A 142 4.49 -3.18 13.99
N ARG A 143 3.67 -3.77 13.14
CA ARG A 143 2.89 -4.97 13.40
C ARG A 143 3.06 -5.96 12.26
N PRO A 144 2.91 -7.27 12.51
CA PRO A 144 2.86 -8.26 11.43
C PRO A 144 1.58 -8.10 10.60
N PHE A 145 1.63 -8.59 9.35
CA PHE A 145 0.46 -8.75 8.48
C PHE A 145 -0.28 -7.45 8.12
N MET A 146 0.43 -6.48 7.54
CA MET A 146 -0.14 -5.21 7.02
C MET A 146 -0.90 -4.35 8.05
N ALA A 147 -0.81 -4.70 9.32
CA ALA A 147 -1.50 -4.01 10.38
C ALA A 147 -0.69 -2.85 11.00
N SER A 148 0.46 -2.53 10.42
CA SER A 148 1.34 -1.45 10.90
C SER A 148 0.71 -0.08 10.65
N SER A 149 0.79 0.83 11.62
CA SER A 149 0.06 2.10 11.57
C SER A 149 0.71 3.12 12.51
N ILE A 150 0.35 4.39 12.35
CA ILE A 150 0.70 5.47 13.28
C ILE A 150 -0.17 5.46 14.55
N PHE A 151 -1.15 4.58 14.64
CA PHE A 151 -2.07 4.50 15.77
C PHE A 151 -1.75 3.29 16.66
N ARG A 152 -1.67 3.55 17.97
CA ARG A 152 -1.38 2.52 18.97
C ARG A 152 -2.61 1.67 19.26
N ASN A 153 -2.43 0.34 19.25
CA ASN A 153 -3.49 -0.62 19.62
C ASN A 153 -3.21 -1.33 20.96
N SER A 154 -1.94 -1.52 21.32
CA SER A 154 -1.55 -2.17 22.59
C SER A 154 -0.29 -1.54 23.19
N SER A 155 0.04 -1.90 24.44
CA SER A 155 1.24 -1.42 25.13
C SER A 155 2.52 -2.15 24.73
N GLU A 156 2.41 -3.29 24.05
CA GLU A 156 3.54 -4.21 23.75
C GLU A 156 4.06 -4.06 22.30
N GLU A 157 3.59 -3.05 21.55
CA GLU A 157 3.97 -2.87 20.16
C GLU A 157 5.38 -2.29 20.02
N SER A 158 6.11 -2.78 19.03
CA SER A 158 7.38 -2.18 18.63
C SER A 158 7.12 -0.79 18.06
N THR A 159 7.78 0.21 18.62
CA THR A 159 7.55 1.62 18.27
C THR A 159 8.86 2.29 17.91
N TYR A 160 8.85 3.09 16.85
CA TYR A 160 9.96 3.98 16.48
C TYR A 160 9.46 5.24 15.79
N LYS A 161 10.31 6.26 15.79
CA LYS A 161 10.00 7.51 15.09
C LYS A 161 10.22 7.35 13.60
N VAL A 162 9.24 7.81 12.82
CA VAL A 162 9.31 7.91 11.36
C VAL A 162 9.12 9.35 10.95
N LYS A 163 9.87 9.78 9.96
CA LYS A 163 9.79 11.12 9.40
C LYS A 163 8.47 11.31 8.67
N ILE A 164 7.81 12.46 8.91
CA ILE A 164 6.71 12.92 8.08
C ILE A 164 7.31 13.62 6.86
N LEU A 165 6.95 13.17 5.66
CA LEU A 165 7.35 13.80 4.41
C LEU A 165 6.38 14.94 4.11
N ASP A 166 6.87 16.16 3.95
CA ASP A 166 6.05 17.28 3.54
C ASP A 166 5.80 17.32 2.02
N GLU A 167 4.88 18.17 1.58
CA GLU A 167 4.52 18.30 0.16
C GLU A 167 5.72 18.65 -0.73
N ASN A 168 6.60 19.57 -0.28
CA ASN A 168 7.71 20.03 -1.09
C ASN A 168 8.75 18.92 -1.26
N GLU A 169 8.97 18.11 -0.23
CA GLU A 169 9.83 16.93 -0.31
C GLU A 169 9.30 15.93 -1.34
N ILE A 170 7.99 15.61 -1.29
CA ILE A 170 7.36 14.69 -2.24
C ILE A 170 7.48 15.22 -3.67
N LEU A 171 7.14 16.50 -3.88
CA LEU A 171 7.23 17.17 -5.19
C LEU A 171 8.66 17.24 -5.72
N SER A 172 9.65 17.40 -4.86
CA SER A 172 11.07 17.44 -5.26
C SER A 172 11.61 16.07 -5.66
N LYS A 173 11.14 15.01 -4.98
CA LYS A 173 11.54 13.62 -5.24
C LYS A 173 10.88 13.04 -6.47
N SER A 174 9.62 13.32 -6.67
CA SER A 174 8.86 12.92 -7.85
C SER A 174 8.13 14.14 -8.42
N PRO A 175 8.74 14.86 -9.36
CA PRO A 175 8.07 16.00 -9.98
C PRO A 175 6.80 15.58 -10.74
N PRO A 176 5.67 16.34 -10.60
CA PRO A 176 4.43 16.05 -11.31
C PRO A 176 4.57 16.27 -12.83
N PRO A 177 3.56 15.90 -13.65
CA PRO A 177 2.23 15.41 -13.26
C PRO A 177 2.22 13.92 -12.91
N TYR A 178 1.21 13.50 -12.12
CA TYR A 178 0.99 12.09 -11.76
C TYR A 178 -0.26 11.54 -12.44
N ASP A 179 -0.17 10.36 -13.00
CA ASP A 179 -1.35 9.67 -13.53
C ASP A 179 -2.21 9.09 -12.39
N LEU A 180 -1.54 8.60 -11.33
CA LEU A 180 -2.21 8.02 -10.17
C LEU A 180 -1.43 8.29 -8.88
N ILE A 181 -2.15 8.63 -7.82
CA ILE A 181 -1.66 8.51 -6.44
C ILE A 181 -2.49 7.43 -5.76
N LYS A 182 -1.85 6.37 -5.25
CA LYS A 182 -2.47 5.40 -4.35
C LYS A 182 -2.16 5.82 -2.92
N CYS A 183 -3.18 5.79 -2.06
CA CYS A 183 -3.10 6.09 -0.65
C CYS A 183 -3.79 4.99 0.14
N ASP A 184 -2.99 4.16 0.77
CA ASP A 184 -3.39 3.11 1.69
C ASP A 184 -2.41 3.17 2.86
N ILE A 185 -2.73 3.98 3.86
CA ILE A 185 -1.83 4.40 4.93
C ILE A 185 -2.41 4.16 6.33
N GLU A 186 -3.32 3.18 6.38
CA GLU A 186 -3.83 2.59 7.62
C GLU A 186 -4.39 3.64 8.61
N GLY A 187 -5.16 4.60 8.08
CA GLY A 187 -5.93 5.56 8.85
C GLY A 187 -5.45 7.03 8.78
N SER A 188 -4.37 7.33 8.07
CA SER A 188 -3.89 8.71 7.84
C SER A 188 -4.45 9.35 6.55
N GLU A 189 -5.43 8.76 5.90
CA GLU A 189 -6.01 9.24 4.64
C GLU A 189 -6.58 10.66 4.78
N TRP A 190 -7.12 10.97 5.95
CA TRP A 190 -7.63 12.31 6.23
C TRP A 190 -6.51 13.37 6.30
N GLU A 191 -5.36 13.02 6.86
CA GLU A 191 -4.19 13.90 6.92
C GLU A 191 -3.68 14.21 5.51
N LEU A 192 -3.66 13.22 4.60
CA LEU A 192 -3.34 13.44 3.19
C LEU A 192 -4.26 14.48 2.57
N LEU A 193 -5.58 14.31 2.71
CA LEU A 193 -6.57 15.21 2.13
C LEU A 193 -6.55 16.63 2.73
N CYS A 194 -6.08 16.78 3.97
CA CYS A 194 -6.01 18.07 4.64
C CYS A 194 -4.70 18.82 4.38
N HIS A 195 -3.60 18.11 4.34
CA HIS A 195 -2.28 18.73 4.43
C HIS A 195 -1.43 18.60 3.15
N TYR A 196 -1.91 17.85 2.11
CA TYR A 196 -1.15 17.62 0.87
C TYR A 196 -1.92 18.06 -0.40
N PRO A 197 -2.64 19.20 -0.39
CA PRO A 197 -3.44 19.62 -1.55
C PRO A 197 -2.60 19.91 -2.79
N LYS A 198 -1.35 20.37 -2.64
CA LYS A 198 -0.46 20.64 -3.78
C LYS A 198 0.00 19.35 -4.49
N VAL A 199 0.19 18.27 -3.73
CA VAL A 199 0.58 16.97 -4.28
C VAL A 199 -0.63 16.34 -4.97
N ILE A 200 -1.76 16.22 -4.26
CA ILE A 200 -2.94 15.53 -4.80
C ILE A 200 -3.61 16.28 -5.95
N SER A 201 -3.53 17.61 -6.01
CA SER A 201 -4.05 18.37 -7.15
C SER A 201 -3.28 18.13 -8.45
N GLN A 202 -2.10 17.54 -8.38
CA GLN A 202 -1.25 17.23 -9.54
C GLN A 202 -1.46 15.81 -10.09
N CYS A 203 -2.45 15.06 -9.60
CA CYS A 203 -2.75 13.72 -10.12
C CYS A 203 -4.05 13.70 -10.92
N GLN A 204 -4.08 12.81 -11.92
CA GLN A 204 -5.29 12.54 -12.70
C GLN A 204 -6.28 11.69 -11.90
N TYR A 205 -5.78 10.67 -11.22
CA TYR A 205 -6.57 9.79 -10.35
C TYR A 205 -5.97 9.72 -8.95
N LEU A 206 -6.85 9.67 -7.96
CA LEU A 206 -6.51 9.42 -6.57
C LEU A 206 -7.27 8.19 -6.10
N LEU A 207 -6.53 7.12 -5.79
CA LEU A 207 -7.05 5.90 -5.19
C LEU A 207 -6.83 5.95 -3.69
N ILE A 208 -7.89 5.90 -2.90
CA ILE A 208 -7.82 5.89 -1.44
C ILE A 208 -8.42 4.58 -0.94
N GLU A 209 -7.66 3.82 -0.18
CA GLU A 209 -8.21 2.83 0.74
C GLU A 209 -8.50 3.53 2.06
N TRP A 210 -9.78 3.70 2.39
CA TRP A 210 -10.18 4.41 3.58
C TRP A 210 -10.47 3.46 4.76
N HIS A 211 -10.10 3.89 5.95
CA HIS A 211 -10.20 3.13 7.18
C HIS A 211 -11.05 3.87 8.20
N SER A 212 -12.18 3.27 8.64
CA SER A 212 -13.12 3.97 9.53
C SER A 212 -12.63 4.09 10.98
N TRP A 213 -11.66 3.28 11.39
CA TRP A 213 -11.22 3.23 12.79
C TRP A 213 -10.27 4.34 13.21
N HIS A 214 -9.65 5.03 12.25
CA HIS A 214 -8.59 5.99 12.58
C HIS A 214 -8.87 7.44 12.14
N SER A 215 -9.77 7.64 11.24
CA SER A 215 -10.07 8.99 10.72
C SER A 215 -10.75 9.93 11.74
N GLY A 216 -10.47 9.76 13.03
CA GLY A 216 -11.10 10.55 14.09
C GLY A 216 -12.62 10.38 14.13
N GLY A 217 -13.12 9.18 13.83
CA GLY A 217 -14.55 8.88 13.70
C GLY A 217 -15.17 9.37 12.39
N ARG A 218 -14.37 9.81 11.42
CA ARG A 218 -14.86 10.29 10.12
C ARG A 218 -15.20 9.08 9.23
N GLY A 219 -16.43 9.06 8.76
CA GLY A 219 -16.90 8.03 7.82
C GLY A 219 -16.56 8.40 6.37
N ILE A 220 -16.92 7.48 5.46
CA ILE A 220 -16.70 7.63 4.02
C ILE A 220 -17.30 8.93 3.47
N SER A 221 -18.46 9.38 3.98
CA SER A 221 -19.11 10.61 3.52
C SER A 221 -18.25 11.86 3.68
N GLN A 222 -17.51 11.96 4.79
CA GLN A 222 -16.63 13.11 5.00
C GLN A 222 -15.42 13.08 4.06
N ILE A 223 -14.89 11.89 3.75
CA ILE A 223 -13.84 11.72 2.74
C ILE A 223 -14.36 12.11 1.36
N GLU A 224 -15.56 11.66 0.99
CA GLU A 224 -16.20 12.01 -0.28
C GLU A 224 -16.45 13.53 -0.41
N ASP A 225 -16.96 14.17 0.66
CA ASP A 225 -17.17 15.62 0.66
C ASP A 225 -15.84 16.38 0.57
N LYS A 226 -14.80 15.90 1.23
CA LYS A 226 -13.47 16.50 1.13
C LYS A 226 -12.88 16.37 -0.27
N LEU A 227 -13.03 15.23 -0.92
CA LEU A 227 -12.61 14.99 -2.31
C LEU A 227 -13.33 15.96 -3.27
N LYS A 228 -14.65 16.14 -3.14
CA LYS A 228 -15.42 17.10 -3.94
C LYS A 228 -14.90 18.52 -3.77
N ASN A 229 -14.60 18.94 -2.52
CA ASN A 229 -14.04 20.26 -2.22
C ASN A 229 -12.62 20.46 -2.81
N LEU A 230 -11.92 19.37 -3.12
CA LEU A 230 -10.62 19.36 -3.79
C LEU A 230 -10.73 19.16 -5.32
N ASN A 231 -11.92 19.32 -5.89
CA ASN A 231 -12.24 19.14 -7.32
C ASN A 231 -12.05 17.71 -7.82
N PHE A 232 -12.32 16.72 -6.99
CA PHE A 232 -12.36 15.33 -7.41
C PHE A 232 -13.81 14.84 -7.53
N GLU A 233 -14.06 14.03 -8.56
CA GLU A 233 -15.28 13.27 -8.74
C GLU A 233 -15.01 11.79 -8.48
N ILE A 234 -15.88 11.13 -7.74
CA ILE A 234 -15.76 9.69 -7.49
C ILE A 234 -16.13 8.95 -8.76
N SER A 235 -15.15 8.30 -9.38
CA SER A 235 -15.31 7.53 -10.61
C SER A 235 -15.62 6.06 -10.36
N ASN A 236 -15.13 5.50 -9.23
CA ASN A 236 -15.38 4.12 -8.86
C ASN A 236 -15.24 3.92 -7.33
N ARG A 237 -15.80 2.83 -6.80
CA ARG A 237 -15.64 2.44 -5.39
C ARG A 237 -15.84 0.94 -5.19
N SER A 238 -15.16 0.36 -4.20
CA SER A 238 -15.49 -0.98 -3.71
C SER A 238 -16.65 -0.92 -2.70
N ALA A 239 -17.29 -2.07 -2.49
CA ALA A 239 -18.18 -2.21 -1.34
C ALA A 239 -17.38 -2.12 -0.04
N ALA A 240 -17.92 -1.38 0.94
CA ALA A 240 -17.33 -1.33 2.26
C ALA A 240 -17.40 -2.70 2.93
N GLN A 241 -16.27 -3.17 3.45
CA GLN A 241 -16.14 -4.46 4.13
C GLN A 241 -15.86 -4.25 5.62
N LEU A 242 -16.18 -5.26 6.43
CA LEU A 242 -15.72 -5.30 7.82
C LEU A 242 -14.23 -5.64 7.83
N ALA A 243 -13.46 -4.90 8.59
CA ALA A 243 -12.04 -5.16 8.72
C ALA A 243 -11.78 -6.50 9.41
N THR A 244 -10.84 -7.27 8.90
CA THR A 244 -10.45 -8.55 9.51
C THR A 244 -9.64 -8.29 10.78
N GLY A 245 -10.15 -8.77 11.92
CA GLY A 245 -9.46 -8.67 13.20
C GLY A 245 -9.49 -7.29 13.88
N ARG A 246 -10.31 -6.35 13.38
CA ARG A 246 -10.49 -5.01 13.96
C ARG A 246 -11.96 -4.58 13.91
N GLU A 247 -12.35 -3.68 14.81
CA GLU A 247 -13.63 -3.01 14.67
C GLU A 247 -13.54 -1.90 13.63
N GLY A 248 -14.48 -1.87 12.69
CA GLY A 248 -14.55 -0.85 11.66
C GLY A 248 -14.75 -1.40 10.25
N LYS A 249 -14.74 -0.49 9.30
CA LYS A 249 -14.94 -0.79 7.87
C LYS A 249 -13.75 -0.26 7.07
N VAL A 250 -13.44 -0.95 6.00
CA VAL A 250 -12.46 -0.59 4.99
C VAL A 250 -13.12 -0.62 3.62
N GLY A 251 -12.64 0.17 2.70
CA GLY A 251 -13.08 0.16 1.32
C GLY A 251 -12.26 1.12 0.47
N MET A 252 -12.36 0.99 -0.85
CA MET A 252 -11.62 1.80 -1.79
C MET A 252 -12.51 2.83 -2.48
N ILE A 253 -11.94 4.00 -2.75
CA ILE A 253 -12.51 5.05 -3.57
C ILE A 253 -11.48 5.41 -4.64
N LEU A 254 -11.87 5.34 -5.90
CA LEU A 254 -11.13 5.96 -6.99
C LEU A 254 -11.81 7.28 -7.36
N ALA A 255 -11.06 8.36 -7.23
CA ALA A 255 -11.52 9.70 -7.56
C ALA A 255 -10.73 10.27 -8.75
N LYS A 256 -11.42 10.90 -9.69
CA LYS A 256 -10.85 11.56 -10.85
C LYS A 256 -10.78 13.06 -10.61
N ASN A 257 -9.65 13.66 -10.89
CA ASN A 257 -9.45 15.10 -10.81
C ASN A 257 -10.18 15.80 -11.99
N LEU A 258 -11.04 16.75 -11.68
CA LEU A 258 -11.83 17.50 -12.66
C LEU A 258 -11.04 18.63 -13.34
N LEU A 259 -9.84 18.94 -12.83
CA LEU A 259 -8.97 19.98 -13.35
C LEU A 259 -7.86 19.44 -14.27
N TYR A 260 -7.88 18.11 -14.54
CA TYR A 260 -6.84 17.41 -15.30
C TYR A 260 -7.22 17.16 -16.73
#